data_8f78b0cfd32d69c7c7aff8058fed53e4
#
_entry.id   8f78b0cfd32d69c7c7aff8058fed53e4
#
_cell.length_a   1.000
_cell.length_b   1.000
_cell.length_c   1.000
_cell.angle_alpha   90.00
_cell.angle_beta   90.00
_cell.angle_gamma   90.00
#
_symmetry.space_group_name_H-M   'P 1'
#
loop_
_entity.id
_entity.type
_entity.pdbx_description
1 polymer ?
#
loop_
_entity_poly.entity_id
_entity_poly.type
_entity_poly.pdbx_seq_one_letter_code
_entity_poly.pdbx_strand_id
1 'polypeptide(L)'
;MATNCKRAIVVGASSGMGRLVAECLLRCGWTVGVAARRTDKLATIEVARPDGTVVRPAKASIDITAADAPQRLQRLIDTIGGMDLYFHSSGVGKVNMLLEPSAELTTVSTNALGFTRMVGAAFRYMADHGGGHIAVITSIAGTRGLGPAPAYSATKAFDNTYIEALEQLAATRRLNIRFTDIRPGFVDTDLIRGSHFPMTMRPETVADDIVRAVTSHRHVQVVDWRWRIIVALWRLLPRWIWRRMPLRA
;
A
#
# COMPACT_ATOMS: atom_id res chain seq x y z
N MET A 1 32.55 -6.22 9.70
CA MET A 1 31.64 -6.55 8.58
C MET A 1 30.45 -5.59 8.67
N ALA A 2 30.30 -4.69 7.71
CA ALA A 2 29.13 -3.80 7.68
C ALA A 2 27.88 -4.66 7.52
N THR A 3 27.04 -4.71 8.54
CA THR A 3 25.69 -5.28 8.45
C THR A 3 24.97 -4.53 7.37
N ASN A 4 24.68 -5.21 6.25
CA ASN A 4 23.94 -4.63 5.12
C ASN A 4 22.51 -4.31 5.62
N CYS A 5 22.35 -3.12 6.22
CA CYS A 5 21.08 -2.68 6.81
C CYS A 5 20.09 -2.47 5.67
N LYS A 6 19.00 -3.23 5.65
CA LYS A 6 17.94 -3.11 4.64
C LYS A 6 17.27 -1.73 4.73
N ARG A 7 16.97 -1.13 3.58
CA ARG A 7 16.42 0.22 3.45
C ARG A 7 15.01 0.15 2.86
N ALA A 8 14.07 0.79 3.53
CA ALA A 8 12.68 0.80 3.09
C ALA A 8 12.17 2.23 2.92
N ILE A 9 11.41 2.46 1.86
CA ILE A 9 10.59 3.66 1.68
C ILE A 9 9.13 3.28 1.89
N VAL A 10 8.45 3.99 2.79
CA VAL A 10 7.02 3.81 3.08
C VAL A 10 6.25 5.05 2.69
N VAL A 11 5.44 4.97 1.64
CA VAL A 11 4.58 6.05 1.15
C VAL A 11 3.17 5.89 1.70
N GLY A 12 2.61 6.95 2.30
CA GLY A 12 1.35 6.90 3.02
C GLY A 12 1.50 6.59 4.51
N ALA A 13 2.64 6.98 5.11
CA ALA A 13 3.00 6.64 6.49
C ALA A 13 2.43 7.59 7.57
N SER A 14 1.57 8.55 7.23
CA SER A 14 1.06 9.50 8.23
C SER A 14 0.02 8.92 9.20
N SER A 15 -0.58 7.79 8.87
CA SER A 15 -1.61 7.12 9.69
C SER A 15 -1.82 5.67 9.25
N GLY A 16 -2.66 4.94 9.98
CA GLY A 16 -3.13 3.61 9.62
C GLY A 16 -2.02 2.60 9.36
N MET A 17 -2.23 1.71 8.41
CA MET A 17 -1.33 0.59 8.10
C MET A 17 0.07 1.04 7.68
N GLY A 18 0.19 2.13 6.89
CA GLY A 18 1.50 2.62 6.46
C GLY A 18 2.39 3.08 7.62
N ARG A 19 1.80 3.74 8.62
CA ARG A 19 2.51 4.13 9.84
C ARG A 19 2.97 2.91 10.63
N LEU A 20 2.07 1.98 10.90
CA LEU A 20 2.37 0.77 11.67
C LEU A 20 3.43 -0.10 10.99
N VAL A 21 3.37 -0.25 9.65
CA VAL A 21 4.40 -0.97 8.90
C VAL A 21 5.75 -0.27 9.01
N ALA A 22 5.80 1.07 8.91
CA ALA A 22 7.05 1.82 9.09
C ALA A 22 7.65 1.61 10.49
N GLU A 23 6.81 1.66 11.53
CA GLU A 23 7.22 1.40 12.91
C GLU A 23 7.71 -0.04 13.12
N CYS A 24 7.05 -1.04 12.53
CA CYS A 24 7.49 -2.43 12.56
C CYS A 24 8.85 -2.62 11.87
N LEU A 25 9.06 -2.02 10.69
CA LEU A 25 10.33 -2.09 9.98
C LEU A 25 11.48 -1.43 10.77
N LEU A 26 11.22 -0.28 11.42
CA LEU A 26 12.19 0.37 12.31
C LEU A 26 12.57 -0.54 13.49
N ARG A 27 11.59 -1.21 14.13
CA ARG A 27 11.86 -2.19 15.20
C ARG A 27 12.70 -3.36 14.72
N CYS A 28 12.48 -3.81 13.49
CA CYS A 28 13.25 -4.89 12.85
C CYS A 28 14.65 -4.45 12.37
N GLY A 29 15.09 -3.24 12.66
CA GLY A 29 16.45 -2.77 12.35
C GLY A 29 16.62 -2.19 10.93
N TRP A 30 15.53 -1.98 10.19
CA TRP A 30 15.62 -1.34 8.87
C TRP A 30 15.92 0.15 8.99
N THR A 31 16.62 0.70 8.00
CA THR A 31 16.64 2.15 7.75
C THR A 31 15.39 2.51 6.96
N VAL A 32 14.56 3.41 7.51
CA VAL A 32 13.26 3.72 6.93
C VAL A 32 13.16 5.19 6.52
N GLY A 33 12.73 5.43 5.29
CA GLY A 33 12.23 6.73 4.81
C GLY A 33 10.70 6.69 4.75
N VAL A 34 10.04 7.71 5.30
CA VAL A 34 8.58 7.83 5.32
C VAL A 34 8.12 9.05 4.55
N ALA A 35 7.03 8.88 3.80
CA ALA A 35 6.47 9.95 2.98
C ALA A 35 4.95 10.07 3.14
N ALA A 36 4.46 11.29 3.28
CA ALA A 36 3.04 11.66 3.25
C ALA A 36 2.90 13.17 3.08
N ARG A 37 1.68 13.65 2.86
CA ARG A 37 1.35 15.09 2.82
C ARG A 37 1.44 15.74 4.22
N ARG A 38 1.03 15.02 5.28
CA ARG A 38 0.97 15.50 6.67
C ARG A 38 2.29 15.24 7.37
N THR A 39 3.21 16.18 7.25
CA THR A 39 4.57 16.06 7.83
C THR A 39 4.61 16.14 9.35
N ASP A 40 3.67 16.85 9.96
CA ASP A 40 3.45 16.91 11.41
C ASP A 40 3.26 15.50 11.99
N LYS A 41 2.43 14.68 11.34
CA LYS A 41 2.22 13.28 11.74
C LYS A 41 3.44 12.39 11.49
N LEU A 42 4.23 12.64 10.44
CA LEU A 42 5.49 11.92 10.22
C LEU A 42 6.52 12.23 11.30
N ALA A 43 6.50 13.44 11.83
CA ALA A 43 7.43 13.88 12.87
C ALA A 43 7.23 13.13 14.21
N THR A 44 6.03 12.57 14.44
CA THR A 44 5.72 11.79 15.65
C THR A 44 6.09 10.32 15.55
N ILE A 45 6.68 9.86 14.43
CA ILE A 45 7.10 8.47 14.27
C ILE A 45 8.45 8.29 14.96
N GLU A 46 8.44 7.57 16.05
CA GLU A 46 9.64 7.12 16.76
C GLU A 46 9.39 5.74 17.37
N VAL A 47 10.43 4.96 17.47
CA VAL A 47 10.34 3.57 17.96
C VAL A 47 11.52 3.28 18.88
N ALA A 48 11.22 2.78 20.08
CA ALA A 48 12.22 2.17 20.93
C ALA A 48 12.51 0.75 20.46
N ARG A 49 13.78 0.42 20.25
CA ARG A 49 14.26 -0.94 19.97
C ARG A 49 14.46 -1.73 21.24
N PRO A 50 14.56 -3.06 21.15
CA PRO A 50 14.81 -3.91 22.34
C PRO A 50 16.11 -3.57 23.10
N ASP A 51 17.09 -2.97 22.44
CA ASP A 51 18.36 -2.49 23.02
C ASP A 51 18.23 -1.13 23.72
N GLY A 52 17.02 -0.55 23.78
CA GLY A 52 16.74 0.75 24.38
C GLY A 52 17.02 1.96 23.46
N THR A 53 17.56 1.75 22.27
CA THR A 53 17.79 2.85 21.32
C THR A 53 16.48 3.36 20.72
N VAL A 54 16.31 4.69 20.68
CA VAL A 54 15.18 5.32 20.00
C VAL A 54 15.58 5.69 18.58
N VAL A 55 14.85 5.15 17.61
CA VAL A 55 15.09 5.37 16.19
C VAL A 55 13.95 6.13 15.54
N ARG A 56 14.29 7.00 14.59
CA ARG A 56 13.34 7.78 13.80
C ARG A 56 13.60 7.59 12.31
N PRO A 57 12.54 7.60 11.47
CA PRO A 57 12.72 7.54 10.02
C PRO A 57 13.18 8.88 9.44
N ALA A 58 13.85 8.85 8.29
CA ALA A 58 13.92 10.01 7.42
C ALA A 58 12.51 10.33 6.89
N LYS A 59 12.18 11.60 6.66
CA LYS A 59 10.81 12.02 6.32
C LYS A 59 10.81 13.00 5.16
N ALA A 60 9.79 12.86 4.30
CA ALA A 60 9.55 13.76 3.18
C ALA A 60 8.05 14.11 3.05
N SER A 61 7.79 15.38 2.72
CA SER A 61 6.44 15.78 2.27
C SER A 61 6.27 15.39 0.83
N ILE A 62 5.41 14.40 0.57
CA ILE A 62 5.09 13.96 -0.80
C ILE A 62 3.57 13.88 -0.96
N ASP A 63 3.06 14.69 -1.88
CA ASP A 63 1.74 14.47 -2.46
C ASP A 63 1.92 13.62 -3.72
N ILE A 64 1.42 12.39 -3.70
CA ILE A 64 1.60 11.45 -4.81
C ILE A 64 0.91 11.90 -6.10
N THR A 65 -0.04 12.84 -6.00
CA THR A 65 -0.74 13.41 -7.16
C THR A 65 0.04 14.56 -7.82
N ALA A 66 1.03 15.12 -7.14
CA ALA A 66 1.86 16.19 -7.68
C ALA A 66 2.85 15.68 -8.74
N ALA A 67 3.13 16.52 -9.74
CA ALA A 67 4.04 16.15 -10.84
C ALA A 67 5.48 15.90 -10.36
N ASP A 68 5.93 16.58 -9.30
CA ASP A 68 7.26 16.47 -8.71
C ASP A 68 7.41 15.35 -7.67
N ALA A 69 6.35 14.53 -7.44
CA ALA A 69 6.40 13.44 -6.48
C ALA A 69 7.54 12.43 -6.72
N PRO A 70 7.86 12.02 -7.97
CA PRO A 70 8.99 11.13 -8.23
C PRO A 70 10.34 11.73 -7.83
N GLN A 71 10.55 13.03 -8.06
CA GLN A 71 11.79 13.73 -7.69
C GLN A 71 11.94 13.84 -6.17
N ARG A 72 10.81 14.04 -5.45
CA ARG A 72 10.80 14.02 -3.97
C ARG A 72 11.08 12.62 -3.44
N LEU A 73 10.54 11.58 -4.10
CA LEU A 73 10.84 10.19 -3.77
C LEU A 73 12.34 9.92 -3.92
N GLN A 74 12.95 10.32 -5.05
CA GLN A 74 14.38 10.14 -5.29
C GLN A 74 15.22 10.78 -4.18
N ARG A 75 14.92 12.03 -3.80
CA ARG A 75 15.62 12.71 -2.69
C ARG A 75 15.52 11.96 -1.37
N LEU A 76 14.36 11.37 -1.07
CA LEU A 76 14.20 10.56 0.15
C LEU A 76 15.00 9.26 0.08
N ILE A 77 15.06 8.61 -1.09
CA ILE A 77 15.91 7.44 -1.33
C ILE A 77 17.38 7.79 -1.11
N ASP A 78 17.84 8.91 -1.67
CA ASP A 78 19.22 9.38 -1.52
C ASP A 78 19.56 9.67 -0.05
N THR A 79 18.62 10.26 0.70
CA THR A 79 18.78 10.58 2.13
C THR A 79 19.04 9.32 2.97
N ILE A 80 18.45 8.18 2.63
CA ILE A 80 18.65 6.91 3.36
C ILE A 80 19.69 5.99 2.71
N GLY A 81 20.33 6.44 1.65
CA GLY A 81 21.42 5.72 0.96
C GLY A 81 20.97 4.61 0.02
N GLY A 82 19.69 4.60 -0.41
CA GLY A 82 19.15 3.64 -1.37
C GLY A 82 17.79 3.07 -0.96
N MET A 83 17.26 2.11 -1.75
CA MET A 83 15.95 1.50 -1.49
C MET A 83 15.95 0.03 -1.88
N ASP A 84 15.77 -0.84 -0.89
CA ASP A 84 15.64 -2.29 -1.07
C ASP A 84 14.15 -2.71 -1.07
N LEU A 85 13.29 -1.94 -0.35
CA LEU A 85 11.85 -2.11 -0.28
C LEU A 85 11.13 -0.79 -0.55
N TYR A 86 10.22 -0.78 -1.50
CA TYR A 86 9.20 0.25 -1.67
C TYR A 86 7.85 -0.26 -1.17
N PHE A 87 7.27 0.40 -0.17
CA PHE A 87 5.97 0.05 0.38
C PHE A 87 4.96 1.16 0.10
N HIS A 88 3.93 0.86 -0.71
CA HIS A 88 2.88 1.80 -1.06
C HIS A 88 1.61 1.57 -0.23
N SER A 89 1.31 2.53 0.63
CA SER A 89 0.10 2.53 1.48
C SER A 89 -0.79 3.76 1.26
N SER A 90 -0.39 4.66 0.33
CA SER A 90 -1.23 5.82 0.01
C SER A 90 -2.47 5.40 -0.75
N GLY A 91 -3.61 5.82 -0.26
CA GLY A 91 -4.88 5.60 -0.93
C GLY A 91 -6.01 6.30 -0.17
N VAL A 92 -7.07 6.58 -0.87
CA VAL A 92 -8.31 7.12 -0.31
C VAL A 92 -9.48 6.25 -0.77
N GLY A 93 -10.52 6.21 0.05
CA GLY A 93 -11.76 5.51 -0.28
C GLY A 93 -12.88 6.09 0.55
N LYS A 94 -14.04 6.22 -0.06
CA LYS A 94 -15.26 6.69 0.59
C LYS A 94 -16.45 5.96 -0.01
N VAL A 95 -17.41 5.63 0.84
CA VAL A 95 -18.75 5.25 0.36
C VAL A 95 -19.34 6.44 -0.37
N ASN A 96 -19.81 6.24 -1.60
CA ASN A 96 -20.28 7.30 -2.47
C ASN A 96 -21.51 6.85 -3.29
N MET A 97 -22.60 6.58 -2.59
CA MET A 97 -23.86 6.12 -3.21
C MET A 97 -24.50 7.14 -4.14
N LEU A 98 -24.17 8.42 -3.96
CA LEU A 98 -24.71 9.54 -4.76
C LEU A 98 -23.79 9.91 -5.94
N LEU A 99 -22.67 9.21 -6.13
CA LEU A 99 -21.67 9.48 -7.17
C LEU A 99 -21.18 10.94 -7.17
N GLU A 100 -20.94 11.51 -5.98
CA GLU A 100 -20.39 12.85 -5.83
C GLU A 100 -19.09 12.98 -6.66
N PRO A 101 -19.06 13.84 -7.69
CA PRO A 101 -17.95 13.86 -8.65
C PRO A 101 -16.58 14.14 -8.00
N SER A 102 -16.56 15.01 -6.99
CA SER A 102 -15.32 15.36 -6.26
C SER A 102 -14.71 14.16 -5.54
N ALA A 103 -15.53 13.28 -4.96
CA ALA A 103 -15.10 12.07 -4.28
C ALA A 103 -14.58 11.02 -5.26
N GLU A 104 -15.28 10.81 -6.40
CA GLU A 104 -14.86 9.89 -7.45
C GLU A 104 -13.52 10.33 -8.06
N LEU A 105 -13.42 11.60 -8.49
CA LEU A 105 -12.20 12.13 -9.12
C LEU A 105 -11.01 12.17 -8.16
N THR A 106 -11.21 12.52 -6.89
CA THR A 106 -10.16 12.46 -5.87
C THR A 106 -9.66 11.03 -5.68
N THR A 107 -10.58 10.05 -5.66
CA THR A 107 -10.23 8.63 -5.55
C THR A 107 -9.40 8.17 -6.75
N VAL A 108 -9.82 8.49 -7.97
CA VAL A 108 -9.08 8.13 -9.20
C VAL A 108 -7.72 8.82 -9.24
N SER A 109 -7.67 10.12 -8.95
CA SER A 109 -6.41 10.88 -8.96
C SER A 109 -5.39 10.32 -7.97
N THR A 110 -5.85 9.96 -6.76
CA THR A 110 -4.96 9.41 -5.73
C THR A 110 -4.58 7.96 -6.01
N ASN A 111 -5.59 7.09 -6.16
CA ASN A 111 -5.36 5.65 -6.17
C ASN A 111 -4.88 5.13 -7.54
N ALA A 112 -5.23 5.77 -8.66
CA ALA A 112 -4.75 5.35 -9.97
C ALA A 112 -3.60 6.21 -10.46
N LEU A 113 -3.79 7.52 -10.66
CA LEU A 113 -2.74 8.38 -11.21
C LEU A 113 -1.54 8.50 -10.27
N GLY A 114 -1.79 8.83 -8.99
CA GLY A 114 -0.73 8.94 -7.97
C GLY A 114 -0.01 7.62 -7.74
N PHE A 115 -0.77 6.52 -7.68
CA PHE A 115 -0.22 5.16 -7.58
C PHE A 115 0.72 4.84 -8.74
N THR A 116 0.25 4.99 -9.99
CA THR A 116 1.06 4.75 -11.20
C THR A 116 2.35 5.56 -11.19
N ARG A 117 2.26 6.85 -10.83
CA ARG A 117 3.41 7.76 -10.77
C ARG A 117 4.47 7.26 -9.80
N MET A 118 4.07 6.89 -8.59
CA MET A 118 4.98 6.51 -7.52
C MET A 118 5.53 5.09 -7.67
N VAL A 119 4.67 4.12 -7.99
CA VAL A 119 5.10 2.73 -8.21
C VAL A 119 5.97 2.62 -9.46
N GLY A 120 5.62 3.34 -10.53
CA GLY A 120 6.45 3.43 -11.73
C GLY A 120 7.82 4.07 -11.47
N ALA A 121 7.91 5.07 -10.59
CA ALA A 121 9.20 5.65 -10.19
C ALA A 121 10.04 4.65 -9.37
N ALA A 122 9.42 3.93 -8.43
CA ALA A 122 10.08 2.89 -7.65
C ALA A 122 10.59 1.74 -8.55
N PHE A 123 9.78 1.33 -9.52
CA PHE A 123 10.16 0.29 -10.49
C PHE A 123 11.39 0.71 -11.31
N ARG A 124 11.40 1.94 -11.85
CA ARG A 124 12.56 2.44 -12.61
C ARG A 124 13.82 2.48 -11.74
N TYR A 125 13.70 3.04 -10.52
CA TYR A 125 14.83 3.04 -9.59
C TYR A 125 15.39 1.63 -9.38
N MET A 126 14.55 0.65 -9.07
CA MET A 126 14.99 -0.74 -8.84
C MET A 126 15.58 -1.39 -10.10
N ALA A 127 15.03 -1.07 -11.28
CA ALA A 127 15.58 -1.55 -12.55
C ALA A 127 17.01 -1.08 -12.79
N ASP A 128 17.33 0.14 -12.38
CA ASP A 128 18.63 0.78 -12.57
C ASP A 128 19.63 0.46 -11.43
N HIS A 129 19.14 -0.09 -10.29
CA HIS A 129 19.95 -0.33 -9.09
C HIS A 129 20.01 -1.81 -8.66
N GLY A 130 19.87 -2.74 -9.62
CA GLY A 130 20.09 -4.18 -9.37
C GLY A 130 18.90 -4.92 -8.76
N GLY A 131 17.73 -4.31 -8.66
CA GLY A 131 16.50 -4.93 -8.19
C GLY A 131 16.00 -4.40 -6.85
N GLY A 132 15.05 -5.12 -6.26
CA GLY A 132 14.43 -4.77 -4.99
C GLY A 132 13.07 -5.42 -4.82
N HIS A 133 12.25 -4.84 -3.92
CA HIS A 133 10.93 -5.35 -3.61
C HIS A 133 9.90 -4.23 -3.62
N ILE A 134 8.85 -4.36 -4.41
CA ILE A 134 7.68 -3.47 -4.44
C ILE A 134 6.53 -4.16 -3.73
N ALA A 135 6.10 -3.62 -2.60
CA ALA A 135 4.94 -4.08 -1.85
C ALA A 135 3.86 -3.00 -1.84
N VAL A 136 2.62 -3.37 -2.11
CA VAL A 136 1.52 -2.43 -2.23
C VAL A 136 0.30 -2.89 -1.45
N ILE A 137 -0.40 -1.95 -0.81
CA ILE A 137 -1.72 -2.21 -0.25
C ILE A 137 -2.76 -1.94 -1.33
N THR A 138 -3.33 -3.01 -1.85
CA THR A 138 -4.52 -2.95 -2.70
C THR A 138 -5.79 -3.15 -1.87
N SER A 139 -6.66 -4.08 -2.19
CA SER A 139 -7.84 -4.45 -1.39
C SER A 139 -8.52 -5.69 -1.97
N ILE A 140 -9.27 -6.40 -1.14
CA ILE A 140 -10.28 -7.35 -1.62
C ILE A 140 -11.31 -6.67 -2.53
N ALA A 141 -11.57 -5.37 -2.33
CA ALA A 141 -12.48 -4.57 -3.16
C ALA A 141 -12.06 -4.49 -4.64
N GLY A 142 -10.77 -4.71 -4.95
CA GLY A 142 -10.26 -4.77 -6.31
C GLY A 142 -10.61 -6.06 -7.06
N THR A 143 -11.24 -7.03 -6.41
CA THR A 143 -11.59 -8.32 -7.06
C THR A 143 -12.96 -8.30 -7.74
N ARG A 144 -13.83 -7.36 -7.38
CA ARG A 144 -15.17 -7.13 -7.96
C ARG A 144 -15.57 -5.66 -7.81
N GLY A 145 -16.37 -5.15 -8.76
CA GLY A 145 -16.97 -3.82 -8.61
C GLY A 145 -17.97 -3.77 -7.45
N LEU A 146 -17.86 -2.75 -6.61
CA LEU A 146 -18.72 -2.54 -5.45
C LEU A 146 -19.56 -1.29 -5.64
N GLY A 147 -20.89 -1.45 -5.71
CA GLY A 147 -21.84 -0.35 -5.89
C GLY A 147 -21.71 0.79 -4.87
N PRO A 148 -21.50 0.50 -3.56
CA PRO A 148 -21.31 1.55 -2.57
C PRO A 148 -20.05 2.41 -2.75
N ALA A 149 -19.02 1.95 -3.49
CA ALA A 149 -17.77 2.67 -3.69
C ALA A 149 -17.18 2.40 -5.09
N PRO A 150 -17.80 2.94 -6.15
CA PRO A 150 -17.46 2.60 -7.54
C PRO A 150 -16.01 2.94 -7.89
N ALA A 151 -15.57 4.20 -7.72
CA ALA A 151 -14.20 4.60 -8.02
C ALA A 151 -13.18 3.85 -7.16
N TYR A 152 -13.48 3.60 -5.89
CA TYR A 152 -12.57 2.86 -5.02
C TYR A 152 -12.35 1.43 -5.52
N SER A 153 -13.42 0.67 -5.76
CA SER A 153 -13.29 -0.71 -6.24
C SER A 153 -12.64 -0.78 -7.63
N ALA A 154 -12.96 0.16 -8.51
CA ALA A 154 -12.34 0.26 -9.83
C ALA A 154 -10.84 0.56 -9.75
N THR A 155 -10.44 1.52 -8.90
CA THR A 155 -9.02 1.85 -8.71
C THR A 155 -8.24 0.71 -8.05
N LYS A 156 -8.84 -0.04 -7.12
CA LYS A 156 -8.20 -1.21 -6.52
C LYS A 156 -8.06 -2.38 -7.50
N ALA A 157 -8.98 -2.52 -8.46
CA ALA A 157 -8.83 -3.45 -9.57
C ALA A 157 -7.71 -3.00 -10.53
N PHE A 158 -7.61 -1.69 -10.79
CA PHE A 158 -6.51 -1.10 -11.54
C PHE A 158 -5.16 -1.40 -10.86
N ASP A 159 -5.03 -1.17 -9.54
CA ASP A 159 -3.80 -1.45 -8.78
C ASP A 159 -3.37 -2.91 -8.96
N ASN A 160 -4.30 -3.88 -8.79
CA ASN A 160 -4.02 -5.32 -8.97
C ASN A 160 -3.47 -5.62 -10.36
N THR A 161 -4.14 -5.12 -11.41
CA THR A 161 -3.75 -5.37 -12.80
C THR A 161 -2.43 -4.68 -13.15
N TYR A 162 -2.21 -3.47 -12.62
CA TYR A 162 -0.97 -2.74 -12.87
C TYR A 162 0.24 -3.44 -12.25
N ILE A 163 0.13 -3.97 -11.03
CA ILE A 163 1.20 -4.75 -10.40
C ILE A 163 1.48 -6.03 -11.19
N GLU A 164 0.46 -6.76 -11.60
CA GLU A 164 0.60 -7.96 -12.43
C GLU A 164 1.35 -7.65 -13.75
N ALA A 165 1.01 -6.53 -14.39
CA ALA A 165 1.69 -6.09 -15.61
C ALA A 165 3.15 -5.68 -15.37
N LEU A 166 3.46 -5.02 -14.25
CA LEU A 166 4.83 -4.67 -13.89
C LEU A 166 5.66 -5.92 -13.57
N GLU A 167 5.09 -6.92 -12.96
CA GLU A 167 5.74 -8.19 -12.69
C GLU A 167 6.10 -8.92 -13.99
N GLN A 168 5.17 -8.97 -14.94
CA GLN A 168 5.42 -9.52 -16.28
C GLN A 168 6.51 -8.73 -17.01
N LEU A 169 6.48 -7.38 -16.91
CA LEU A 169 7.52 -6.52 -17.48
C LEU A 169 8.91 -6.78 -16.85
N ALA A 170 8.96 -6.97 -15.52
CA ALA A 170 10.20 -7.29 -14.81
C ALA A 170 10.77 -8.63 -15.29
N ALA A 171 9.91 -9.64 -15.42
CA ALA A 171 10.30 -10.95 -15.95
C ALA A 171 10.83 -10.86 -17.40
N THR A 172 10.13 -10.14 -18.29
CA THR A 172 10.52 -9.91 -19.67
C THR A 172 11.90 -9.23 -19.77
N ARG A 173 12.15 -8.25 -18.90
CA ARG A 173 13.43 -7.53 -18.84
C ARG A 173 14.50 -8.22 -18.00
N ARG A 174 14.21 -9.38 -17.41
CA ARG A 174 15.10 -10.15 -16.51
C ARG A 174 15.58 -9.31 -15.32
N LEU A 175 14.69 -8.48 -14.76
CA LEU A 175 14.99 -7.64 -13.59
C LEU A 175 14.76 -8.43 -12.31
N ASN A 176 15.63 -8.24 -11.31
CA ASN A 176 15.48 -8.87 -9.99
C ASN A 176 14.54 -8.02 -9.09
N ILE A 177 13.31 -7.78 -9.56
CA ILE A 177 12.29 -7.03 -8.81
C ILE A 177 11.21 -8.00 -8.36
N ARG A 178 10.93 -8.02 -7.05
CA ARG A 178 9.87 -8.82 -6.43
C ARG A 178 8.66 -7.96 -6.15
N PHE A 179 7.49 -8.59 -6.10
CA PHE A 179 6.24 -7.91 -5.81
C PHE A 179 5.48 -8.61 -4.70
N THR A 180 4.78 -7.82 -3.87
CA THR A 180 3.79 -8.31 -2.90
C THR A 180 2.54 -7.45 -2.98
N ASP A 181 1.45 -8.06 -3.43
CA ASP A 181 0.12 -7.46 -3.45
C ASP A 181 -0.64 -7.83 -2.17
N ILE A 182 -0.84 -6.85 -1.30
CA ILE A 182 -1.52 -7.02 -0.02
C ILE A 182 -2.97 -6.60 -0.19
N ARG A 183 -3.88 -7.55 0.03
CA ARG A 183 -5.34 -7.39 -0.13
C ARG A 183 -6.05 -7.52 1.21
N PRO A 184 -6.08 -6.47 2.04
CA PRO A 184 -6.86 -6.50 3.27
C PRO A 184 -8.36 -6.45 2.98
N GLY A 185 -9.14 -7.01 3.92
CA GLY A 185 -10.55 -6.69 4.08
C GLY A 185 -10.73 -5.37 4.82
N PHE A 186 -11.74 -5.26 5.67
CA PHE A 186 -11.95 -4.06 6.48
C PHE A 186 -10.99 -4.00 7.66
N VAL A 187 -10.23 -2.90 7.76
CA VAL A 187 -9.26 -2.65 8.83
C VAL A 187 -9.66 -1.37 9.55
N ASP A 188 -9.72 -1.39 10.87
CA ASP A 188 -10.11 -0.25 11.70
C ASP A 188 -9.08 0.88 11.59
N THR A 189 -9.29 1.74 10.61
CA THR A 189 -8.44 2.88 10.28
C THR A 189 -9.29 4.10 9.98
N ASP A 190 -8.65 5.26 9.87
CA ASP A 190 -9.32 6.51 9.46
C ASP A 190 -10.14 6.36 8.16
N LEU A 191 -9.77 5.41 7.30
CA LEU A 191 -10.41 5.17 6.00
C LEU A 191 -11.87 4.71 6.14
N ILE A 192 -12.18 3.94 7.18
CA ILE A 192 -13.53 3.38 7.41
C ILE A 192 -14.19 3.98 8.65
N ARG A 193 -13.60 5.03 9.24
CA ARG A 193 -14.12 5.66 10.45
C ARG A 193 -15.56 6.16 10.23
N GLY A 194 -16.43 5.80 11.16
CA GLY A 194 -17.87 6.15 11.11
C GLY A 194 -18.74 5.20 10.28
N SER A 195 -18.17 4.13 9.76
CA SER A 195 -18.90 3.04 9.08
C SER A 195 -18.78 1.74 9.87
N HIS A 196 -19.84 0.96 9.90
CA HIS A 196 -19.84 -0.36 10.53
C HIS A 196 -19.71 -1.44 9.47
N PHE A 197 -18.54 -2.05 9.38
CA PHE A 197 -18.28 -3.15 8.46
C PHE A 197 -18.12 -4.49 9.21
N PRO A 198 -18.54 -5.60 8.60
CA PRO A 198 -18.35 -6.92 9.20
C PRO A 198 -16.89 -7.32 9.23
N MET A 199 -16.51 -8.08 10.26
CA MET A 199 -15.16 -8.68 10.38
C MET A 199 -14.02 -7.65 10.28
N THR A 200 -14.21 -6.47 10.86
CA THR A 200 -13.18 -5.44 10.95
C THR A 200 -11.98 -5.97 11.74
N MET A 201 -10.80 -5.77 11.21
CA MET A 201 -9.53 -6.26 11.77
C MET A 201 -8.80 -5.14 12.53
N ARG A 202 -8.02 -5.51 13.53
CA ARG A 202 -7.14 -4.60 14.25
C ARG A 202 -5.95 -4.19 13.37
N PRO A 203 -5.64 -2.89 13.23
CA PRO A 203 -4.56 -2.42 12.36
C PRO A 203 -3.19 -3.00 12.71
N GLU A 204 -2.90 -3.19 13.99
CA GLU A 204 -1.62 -3.73 14.47
C GLU A 204 -1.41 -5.16 13.96
N THR A 205 -2.42 -6.03 14.11
CA THR A 205 -2.36 -7.42 13.63
C THR A 205 -2.18 -7.46 12.11
N VAL A 206 -2.87 -6.57 11.39
CA VAL A 206 -2.74 -6.48 9.94
C VAL A 206 -1.33 -6.01 9.55
N ALA A 207 -0.74 -5.04 10.26
CA ALA A 207 0.61 -4.57 10.00
C ALA A 207 1.67 -5.67 10.20
N ASP A 208 1.53 -6.49 11.26
CA ASP A 208 2.41 -7.63 11.50
C ASP A 208 2.30 -8.68 10.39
N ASP A 209 1.07 -8.97 9.92
CA ASP A 209 0.85 -9.88 8.79
C ASP A 209 1.45 -9.34 7.50
N ILE A 210 1.35 -8.02 7.26
CA ILE A 210 1.96 -7.35 6.12
C ILE A 210 3.48 -7.49 6.15
N VAL A 211 4.12 -7.14 7.27
CA VAL A 211 5.58 -7.23 7.40
C VAL A 211 6.04 -8.67 7.21
N ARG A 212 5.32 -9.63 7.76
CA ARG A 212 5.59 -11.06 7.57
C ARG A 212 5.45 -11.49 6.11
N ALA A 213 4.42 -11.03 5.40
CA ALA A 213 4.22 -11.32 3.99
C ALA A 213 5.34 -10.72 3.12
N VAL A 214 5.73 -9.47 3.40
CA VAL A 214 6.82 -8.77 2.71
C VAL A 214 8.17 -9.47 2.95
N THR A 215 8.51 -9.79 4.19
CA THR A 215 9.79 -10.43 4.53
C THR A 215 9.89 -11.87 4.03
N SER A 216 8.78 -12.58 3.91
CA SER A 216 8.70 -13.92 3.31
C SER A 216 8.45 -13.91 1.80
N HIS A 217 8.47 -12.73 1.16
CA HIS A 217 8.29 -12.55 -0.28
C HIS A 217 7.01 -13.20 -0.84
N ARG A 218 5.89 -13.11 -0.12
CA ARG A 218 4.62 -13.60 -0.63
C ARG A 218 4.13 -12.75 -1.79
N HIS A 219 3.75 -13.38 -2.89
CA HIS A 219 3.28 -12.70 -4.09
C HIS A 219 1.94 -11.99 -3.86
N VAL A 220 0.93 -12.71 -3.38
CA VAL A 220 -0.38 -12.14 -3.01
C VAL A 220 -0.73 -12.54 -1.59
N GLN A 221 -1.10 -11.56 -0.77
CA GLN A 221 -1.54 -11.77 0.61
C GLN A 221 -2.93 -11.19 0.81
N VAL A 222 -3.96 -12.05 0.80
CA VAL A 222 -5.27 -11.69 1.36
C VAL A 222 -5.15 -11.77 2.87
N VAL A 223 -5.30 -10.63 3.56
CA VAL A 223 -5.17 -10.57 5.01
C VAL A 223 -6.45 -11.06 5.66
N ASP A 224 -6.29 -11.96 6.66
CA ASP A 224 -7.32 -12.77 7.33
C ASP A 224 -7.87 -13.89 6.43
N TRP A 225 -7.86 -15.12 6.99
CA TRP A 225 -8.32 -16.33 6.30
C TRP A 225 -9.81 -16.29 5.93
N ARG A 226 -10.64 -15.60 6.73
CA ARG A 226 -12.09 -15.44 6.48
C ARG A 226 -12.32 -14.70 5.18
N TRP A 227 -11.61 -13.59 4.99
CA TRP A 227 -11.67 -12.82 3.73
C TRP A 227 -11.14 -13.62 2.55
N ARG A 228 -10.15 -14.49 2.76
CA ARG A 228 -9.64 -15.37 1.70
C ARG A 228 -10.73 -16.30 1.18
N ILE A 229 -11.50 -16.92 2.07
CA ILE A 229 -12.64 -17.79 1.71
C ILE A 229 -13.72 -16.96 1.00
N ILE A 230 -14.14 -15.84 1.58
CA ILE A 230 -15.18 -14.99 1.00
C ILE A 230 -14.80 -14.52 -0.40
N VAL A 231 -13.57 -14.06 -0.61
CA VAL A 231 -13.08 -13.62 -1.92
C VAL A 231 -13.05 -14.79 -2.91
N ALA A 232 -12.64 -15.98 -2.48
CA ALA A 232 -12.68 -17.16 -3.34
C ALA A 232 -14.12 -17.48 -3.78
N LEU A 233 -15.08 -17.46 -2.86
CA LEU A 233 -16.49 -17.74 -3.14
C LEU A 233 -17.11 -16.67 -4.04
N TRP A 234 -16.95 -15.38 -3.75
CA TRP A 234 -17.57 -14.35 -4.56
C TRP A 234 -16.98 -14.26 -5.98
N ARG A 235 -15.72 -14.67 -6.17
CA ARG A 235 -15.12 -14.75 -7.52
C ARG A 235 -15.78 -15.83 -8.39
N LEU A 236 -16.36 -16.86 -7.79
CA LEU A 236 -17.10 -17.91 -8.50
C LEU A 236 -18.50 -17.47 -8.94
N LEU A 237 -19.06 -16.43 -8.29
CA LEU A 237 -20.37 -15.94 -8.67
C LEU A 237 -20.39 -15.43 -10.12
N PRO A 238 -21.36 -15.83 -10.97
CA PRO A 238 -21.51 -15.27 -12.30
C PRO A 238 -21.68 -13.74 -12.25
N ARG A 239 -21.10 -13.05 -13.23
CA ARG A 239 -21.13 -11.56 -13.26
C ARG A 239 -22.56 -10.99 -13.29
N TRP A 240 -23.51 -11.69 -13.91
CA TRP A 240 -24.90 -11.24 -14.00
C TRP A 240 -25.61 -11.28 -12.63
N ILE A 241 -25.30 -12.25 -11.77
CA ILE A 241 -25.77 -12.31 -10.39
C ILE A 241 -25.16 -11.15 -9.58
N TRP A 242 -23.83 -11.01 -9.62
CA TRP A 242 -23.12 -9.96 -8.88
C TRP A 242 -23.67 -8.56 -9.17
N ARG A 243 -23.93 -8.25 -10.45
CA ARG A 243 -24.44 -6.95 -10.88
C ARG A 243 -25.83 -6.60 -10.32
N ARG A 244 -26.59 -7.59 -9.89
CA ARG A 244 -27.96 -7.42 -9.37
C ARG A 244 -28.03 -7.52 -7.83
N MET A 245 -26.93 -7.88 -7.17
CA MET A 245 -26.88 -7.97 -5.72
C MET A 245 -26.96 -6.56 -5.10
N PRO A 246 -27.94 -6.29 -4.22
CA PRO A 246 -28.04 -5.02 -3.51
C PRO A 246 -27.01 -5.01 -2.37
N LEU A 247 -25.79 -4.57 -2.68
CA LEU A 247 -24.77 -4.35 -1.65
C LEU A 247 -25.10 -3.06 -0.89
N ARG A 248 -25.19 -3.16 0.43
CA ARG A 248 -25.38 -2.02 1.32
C ARG A 248 -24.06 -1.72 2.04
N ALA A 249 -23.79 -0.43 2.30
CA ALA A 249 -22.65 0.04 3.08
C ALA A 249 -23.11 0.33 4.51
#